data_ff1b2982f10e0bc7697730435ad3b99d
#
_entry.id   ff1b2982f10e0bc7697730435ad3b99d
#
_cell.length_a   1.000
_cell.length_b   1.000
_cell.length_c   1.000
_cell.angle_alpha   90.00
_cell.angle_beta   90.00
_cell.angle_gamma   90.00
#
_symmetry.space_group_name_H-M   'P 1'
#
loop_
_entity.id
_entity.type
_entity.pdbx_description
1 polymer ?
#
loop_
_entity_poly.entity_id
_entity_poly.type
_entity_poly.pdbx_seq_one_letter_code
_entity_poly.pdbx_strand_id
1 'polypeptide(L)'
;PNINGDTLAFLQYTSGSTGKPKGVMITHKNVLHNLAMGYEQSEITPESPTVTWLPFGHNTGLMVGVLQPLYGNFPVKIMSPLDFLQKPFRWLMAISRYKATQSLAPNFAYDLVCFQTTPEERGMLDLSSWELAVSGAEPIRAETFERFIKTFQPYGFRPEALTAGYGMAESVVGISLGLRTEPPVILNVDKAEFTKNLVLVALDENDSTQKIVSCG
;
A
#
# COMPACT_ATOMS: atom_id res chain seq x y z
N PRO A 1 -5.37 -24.53 -26.77
CA PRO A 1 -3.99 -24.07 -26.56
C PRO A 1 -3.49 -24.60 -25.22
N ASN A 2 -2.27 -25.15 -25.21
CA ASN A 2 -1.63 -25.58 -23.97
C ASN A 2 -1.07 -24.34 -23.26
N ILE A 3 -1.80 -23.83 -22.28
CA ILE A 3 -1.36 -22.74 -21.41
C ILE A 3 -0.47 -23.35 -20.32
N ASN A 4 0.73 -22.80 -20.13
CA ASN A 4 1.67 -23.18 -19.08
C ASN A 4 2.23 -21.92 -18.38
N GLY A 5 3.11 -22.11 -17.42
CA GLY A 5 3.69 -21.01 -16.63
C GLY A 5 4.44 -19.95 -17.46
N ASP A 6 5.03 -20.34 -18.58
CA ASP A 6 5.80 -19.45 -19.45
C ASP A 6 4.94 -18.75 -20.51
N THR A 7 3.65 -19.12 -20.62
CA THR A 7 2.71 -18.46 -21.50
C THR A 7 2.48 -17.02 -21.04
N LEU A 8 2.47 -16.07 -21.99
CA LEU A 8 2.18 -14.67 -21.71
C LEU A 8 0.75 -14.53 -21.14
N ALA A 9 0.63 -13.94 -19.95
CA ALA A 9 -0.66 -13.66 -19.33
C ALA A 9 -1.21 -12.31 -19.80
N PHE A 10 -0.42 -11.25 -19.71
CA PHE A 10 -0.79 -9.89 -20.14
C PHE A 10 0.44 -8.98 -20.28
N LEU A 11 0.19 -7.77 -20.81
CA LEU A 11 1.16 -6.70 -20.87
C LEU A 11 0.80 -5.63 -19.85
N GLN A 12 1.78 -5.20 -19.06
CA GLN A 12 1.66 -4.02 -18.20
C GLN A 12 2.40 -2.86 -18.85
N TYR A 13 1.67 -1.81 -19.21
CA TYR A 13 2.28 -0.62 -19.77
C TYR A 13 2.74 0.32 -18.66
N THR A 14 4.02 0.73 -18.73
CA THR A 14 4.61 1.76 -17.86
C THR A 14 4.74 3.07 -18.63
N SER A 15 4.68 4.20 -17.92
CA SER A 15 4.92 5.53 -18.53
C SER A 15 6.33 5.69 -19.09
N GLY A 16 7.28 4.83 -18.64
CA GLY A 16 8.67 4.82 -19.07
C GLY A 16 9.42 6.12 -18.75
N SER A 17 10.60 6.04 -18.17
CA SER A 17 11.49 7.20 -17.92
C SER A 17 11.90 7.94 -19.20
N THR A 18 11.69 7.33 -20.38
CA THR A 18 12.04 7.86 -21.71
C THR A 18 10.85 8.47 -22.45
N GLY A 19 9.68 8.60 -21.80
CA GLY A 19 8.47 9.21 -22.39
C GLY A 19 7.69 8.32 -23.35
N LYS A 20 8.20 7.15 -23.75
CA LYS A 20 7.45 6.17 -24.55
C LYS A 20 6.94 5.05 -23.65
N PRO A 21 5.63 4.72 -23.67
CA PRO A 21 5.10 3.59 -22.92
C PRO A 21 5.82 2.29 -23.29
N LYS A 22 6.24 1.52 -22.30
CA LYS A 22 6.84 0.18 -22.47
C LYS A 22 5.88 -0.87 -21.94
N GLY A 23 5.61 -1.89 -22.77
CA GLY A 23 4.82 -3.04 -22.36
C GLY A 23 5.70 -4.10 -21.68
N VAL A 24 5.59 -4.23 -20.37
CA VAL A 24 6.25 -5.29 -19.62
C VAL A 24 5.48 -6.59 -19.87
N MET A 25 6.19 -7.61 -20.35
CA MET A 25 5.61 -8.93 -20.63
C MET A 25 5.52 -9.74 -19.34
N ILE A 26 4.31 -10.04 -18.89
CA ILE A 26 4.05 -10.78 -17.66
C ILE A 26 3.51 -12.17 -18.02
N THR A 27 4.22 -13.22 -17.59
CA THR A 27 3.79 -14.61 -17.78
C THR A 27 2.92 -15.09 -16.62
N HIS A 28 2.19 -16.21 -16.80
CA HIS A 28 1.43 -16.83 -15.72
C HIS A 28 2.31 -17.20 -14.52
N LYS A 29 3.54 -17.65 -14.75
CA LYS A 29 4.50 -17.96 -13.68
C LYS A 29 4.89 -16.72 -12.87
N ASN A 30 5.11 -15.58 -13.55
CA ASN A 30 5.42 -14.33 -12.86
C ASN A 30 4.26 -13.90 -11.94
N VAL A 31 3.02 -13.96 -12.46
CA VAL A 31 1.81 -13.65 -11.67
C VAL A 31 1.72 -14.55 -10.44
N LEU A 32 1.74 -15.87 -10.64
CA LEU A 32 1.57 -16.83 -9.54
C LEU A 32 2.68 -16.70 -8.48
N HIS A 33 3.92 -16.48 -8.91
CA HIS A 33 5.03 -16.26 -7.98
C HIS A 33 4.84 -15.01 -7.13
N ASN A 34 4.46 -13.88 -7.75
CA ASN A 34 4.24 -12.63 -7.02
C ASN A 34 3.02 -12.71 -6.08
N LEU A 35 1.95 -13.41 -6.48
CA LEU A 35 0.79 -13.67 -5.63
C LEU A 35 1.16 -14.54 -4.42
N ALA A 36 1.97 -15.59 -4.62
CA ALA A 36 2.43 -16.45 -3.53
C ALA A 36 3.27 -15.66 -2.52
N MET A 37 4.27 -14.89 -3.02
CA MET A 37 5.09 -14.02 -2.16
C MET A 37 4.23 -13.04 -1.35
N GLY A 38 3.31 -12.34 -2.01
CA GLY A 38 2.42 -11.38 -1.34
C GLY A 38 1.52 -12.06 -0.30
N TYR A 39 1.03 -13.27 -0.58
CA TYR A 39 0.20 -14.05 0.32
C TYR A 39 0.97 -14.45 1.58
N GLU A 40 2.16 -15.00 1.42
CA GLU A 40 3.03 -15.44 2.52
C GLU A 40 3.53 -14.25 3.35
N GLN A 41 4.06 -13.22 2.71
CA GLN A 41 4.64 -12.07 3.40
C GLN A 41 3.59 -11.22 4.16
N SER A 42 2.37 -11.16 3.63
CA SER A 42 1.26 -10.44 4.27
C SER A 42 0.49 -11.31 5.29
N GLU A 43 0.90 -12.56 5.48
CA GLU A 43 0.22 -13.52 6.37
C GLU A 43 -1.32 -13.56 6.13
N ILE A 44 -1.69 -13.50 4.85
CA ILE A 44 -3.10 -13.51 4.45
C ILE A 44 -3.69 -14.89 4.67
N THR A 45 -4.92 -14.95 5.14
CA THR A 45 -5.72 -16.17 5.27
C THR A 45 -7.07 -16.01 4.57
N PRO A 46 -7.83 -17.07 4.34
CA PRO A 46 -9.19 -16.96 3.80
C PRO A 46 -10.15 -16.11 4.64
N GLU A 47 -9.81 -15.88 5.91
CA GLU A 47 -10.56 -15.03 6.86
C GLU A 47 -10.06 -13.58 6.88
N SER A 48 -9.19 -13.17 5.94
CA SER A 48 -8.63 -11.82 5.87
C SER A 48 -9.42 -10.92 4.92
N PRO A 49 -10.53 -10.29 5.36
CA PRO A 49 -11.32 -9.42 4.48
C PRO A 49 -10.52 -8.18 4.08
N THR A 50 -10.55 -7.90 2.78
CA THR A 50 -9.87 -6.75 2.18
C THR A 50 -10.86 -5.69 1.74
N VAL A 51 -10.51 -4.42 1.91
CA VAL A 51 -11.17 -3.29 1.27
C VAL A 51 -10.22 -2.65 0.26
N THR A 52 -10.67 -2.41 -0.95
CA THR A 52 -9.90 -1.71 -1.98
C THR A 52 -10.76 -0.73 -2.77
N TRP A 53 -10.16 0.37 -3.17
CA TRP A 53 -10.70 1.34 -4.11
C TRP A 53 -9.74 1.60 -5.29
N LEU A 54 -8.63 0.85 -5.34
CA LEU A 54 -7.60 1.02 -6.38
C LEU A 54 -8.16 0.67 -7.75
N PRO A 55 -7.85 1.47 -8.79
CA PRO A 55 -8.33 1.23 -10.14
C PRO A 55 -7.71 -0.06 -10.72
N PHE A 56 -8.54 -0.94 -11.30
CA PHE A 56 -8.08 -2.20 -11.88
C PHE A 56 -7.27 -2.04 -13.17
N GLY A 57 -7.29 -0.86 -13.79
CA GLY A 57 -6.39 -0.51 -14.88
C GLY A 57 -4.94 -0.28 -14.43
N HIS A 58 -4.69 -0.15 -13.13
CA HIS A 58 -3.36 -0.08 -12.55
C HIS A 58 -2.93 -1.46 -12.02
N ASN A 59 -1.64 -1.82 -12.19
CA ASN A 59 -1.14 -3.13 -11.76
C ASN A 59 -1.46 -3.45 -10.29
N THR A 60 -1.27 -2.50 -9.39
CA THR A 60 -1.58 -2.67 -7.96
C THR A 60 -3.06 -2.99 -7.73
N GLY A 61 -3.96 -2.27 -8.39
CA GLY A 61 -5.41 -2.54 -8.29
C GLY A 61 -5.80 -3.90 -8.84
N LEU A 62 -5.23 -4.31 -9.98
CA LEU A 62 -5.46 -5.63 -10.57
C LEU A 62 -4.92 -6.74 -9.65
N MET A 63 -3.69 -6.62 -9.20
CA MET A 63 -3.04 -7.66 -8.40
C MET A 63 -3.68 -7.77 -7.01
N VAL A 64 -3.75 -6.68 -6.25
CA VAL A 64 -4.21 -6.70 -4.86
C VAL A 64 -5.75 -6.77 -4.77
N GLY A 65 -6.47 -6.13 -5.70
CA GLY A 65 -7.93 -6.05 -5.65
C GLY A 65 -8.66 -7.19 -6.36
N VAL A 66 -8.00 -7.94 -7.25
CA VAL A 66 -8.64 -9.00 -8.03
C VAL A 66 -7.88 -10.32 -7.91
N LEU A 67 -6.61 -10.35 -8.33
CA LEU A 67 -5.89 -11.63 -8.45
C LEU A 67 -5.47 -12.21 -7.10
N GLN A 68 -5.07 -11.38 -6.14
CA GLN A 68 -4.71 -11.82 -4.80
C GLN A 68 -5.90 -12.44 -4.04
N PRO A 69 -7.11 -11.81 -4.03
CA PRO A 69 -8.31 -12.43 -3.45
C PRO A 69 -8.70 -13.76 -4.11
N LEU A 70 -8.55 -13.87 -5.44
CA LEU A 70 -8.81 -15.13 -6.16
C LEU A 70 -7.79 -16.20 -5.79
N TYR A 71 -6.51 -15.84 -5.70
CA TYR A 71 -5.44 -16.76 -5.33
C TYR A 71 -5.57 -17.28 -3.90
N GLY A 72 -5.82 -16.37 -2.96
CA GLY A 72 -5.88 -16.66 -1.52
C GLY A 72 -7.26 -17.05 -1.00
N ASN A 73 -8.29 -17.02 -1.87
CA ASN A 73 -9.68 -17.34 -1.53
C ASN A 73 -10.21 -16.56 -0.31
N PHE A 74 -9.96 -15.24 -0.26
CA PHE A 74 -10.44 -14.36 0.79
C PHE A 74 -11.42 -13.30 0.27
N PRO A 75 -12.32 -12.76 1.11
CA PRO A 75 -13.32 -11.79 0.68
C PRO A 75 -12.72 -10.43 0.41
N VAL A 76 -13.15 -9.78 -0.68
CA VAL A 76 -12.80 -8.40 -1.01
C VAL A 76 -14.05 -7.53 -1.15
N LYS A 77 -14.00 -6.33 -0.59
CA LYS A 77 -14.98 -5.26 -0.78
C LYS A 77 -14.37 -4.21 -1.67
N ILE A 78 -15.00 -3.98 -2.80
CA ILE A 78 -14.52 -3.09 -3.84
C ILE A 78 -15.34 -1.80 -3.82
N MET A 79 -14.65 -0.68 -3.85
CA MET A 79 -15.22 0.65 -3.98
C MET A 79 -14.69 1.29 -5.27
N SER A 80 -15.47 2.15 -5.90
CA SER A 80 -14.96 2.91 -7.05
C SER A 80 -13.93 3.94 -6.60
N PRO A 81 -12.85 4.19 -7.38
CA PRO A 81 -11.91 5.27 -7.10
C PRO A 81 -12.60 6.64 -6.97
N LEU A 82 -13.63 6.89 -7.75
CA LEU A 82 -14.40 8.14 -7.69
C LEU A 82 -15.16 8.29 -6.37
N ASP A 83 -15.72 7.20 -5.83
CA ASP A 83 -16.39 7.23 -4.53
C ASP A 83 -15.42 7.57 -3.39
N PHE A 84 -14.19 7.05 -3.46
CA PHE A 84 -13.13 7.42 -2.54
C PHE A 84 -12.78 8.90 -2.67
N LEU A 85 -12.49 9.38 -3.90
CA LEU A 85 -12.08 10.78 -4.12
C LEU A 85 -13.15 11.79 -3.73
N GLN A 86 -14.44 11.48 -3.96
CA GLN A 86 -15.55 12.33 -3.56
C GLN A 86 -15.73 12.43 -2.05
N LYS A 87 -15.51 11.33 -1.33
CA LYS A 87 -15.64 11.28 0.13
C LYS A 87 -14.70 10.22 0.71
N PRO A 88 -13.43 10.55 1.02
CA PRO A 88 -12.41 9.62 1.49
C PRO A 88 -12.81 8.86 2.77
N PHE A 89 -13.66 9.45 3.62
CA PHE A 89 -14.25 8.80 4.78
C PHE A 89 -14.90 7.45 4.47
N ARG A 90 -15.47 7.28 3.26
CA ARG A 90 -16.09 6.01 2.83
C ARG A 90 -15.14 4.82 2.88
N TRP A 91 -13.85 5.05 2.61
CA TRP A 91 -12.82 4.01 2.69
C TRP A 91 -12.66 3.51 4.13
N LEU A 92 -12.46 4.42 5.08
CA LEU A 92 -12.32 4.08 6.49
C LEU A 92 -13.61 3.46 7.06
N MET A 93 -14.77 3.98 6.67
CA MET A 93 -16.06 3.42 7.04
C MET A 93 -16.25 2.00 6.50
N ALA A 94 -15.80 1.70 5.29
CA ALA A 94 -15.85 0.35 4.74
C ALA A 94 -14.93 -0.60 5.54
N ILE A 95 -13.69 -0.18 5.88
CA ILE A 95 -12.78 -0.94 6.74
C ILE A 95 -13.44 -1.26 8.08
N SER A 96 -13.96 -0.24 8.75
CA SER A 96 -14.66 -0.37 10.04
C SER A 96 -15.88 -1.31 9.95
N ARG A 97 -16.76 -1.07 8.98
CA ARG A 97 -18.01 -1.83 8.80
C ARG A 97 -17.80 -3.30 8.48
N TYR A 98 -16.86 -3.59 7.58
CA TYR A 98 -16.59 -4.97 7.12
C TYR A 98 -15.50 -5.66 7.92
N LYS A 99 -14.99 -5.01 8.98
CA LYS A 99 -13.89 -5.51 9.80
C LYS A 99 -12.71 -5.96 8.94
N ALA A 100 -12.38 -5.14 7.95
CA ALA A 100 -11.29 -5.47 7.05
C ALA A 100 -9.96 -5.51 7.81
N THR A 101 -9.18 -6.56 7.52
CA THR A 101 -7.86 -6.76 8.13
C THR A 101 -6.78 -6.11 7.29
N GLN A 102 -7.02 -5.88 6.00
CA GLN A 102 -6.02 -5.31 5.10
C GLN A 102 -6.62 -4.33 4.09
N SER A 103 -5.83 -3.34 3.74
CA SER A 103 -6.10 -2.41 2.65
C SER A 103 -4.81 -1.73 2.21
N LEU A 104 -4.67 -1.50 0.90
CA LEU A 104 -3.51 -0.83 0.31
C LEU A 104 -3.97 0.48 -0.35
N ALA A 105 -3.19 1.54 -0.17
CA ALA A 105 -3.44 2.82 -0.80
C ALA A 105 -2.12 3.58 -1.04
N PRO A 106 -2.05 4.50 -2.01
CA PRO A 106 -0.93 5.42 -2.13
C PRO A 106 -0.87 6.39 -0.94
N ASN A 107 0.31 6.97 -0.72
CA ASN A 107 0.59 7.85 0.41
C ASN A 107 -0.38 9.05 0.52
N PHE A 108 -0.76 9.63 -0.64
CA PHE A 108 -1.71 10.76 -0.66
C PHE A 108 -3.06 10.42 -0.03
N ALA A 109 -3.49 9.17 -0.12
CA ALA A 109 -4.80 8.76 0.41
C ALA A 109 -4.85 8.79 1.93
N TYR A 110 -3.74 8.45 2.58
CA TYR A 110 -3.59 8.56 4.03
C TYR A 110 -3.64 10.02 4.50
N ASP A 111 -3.02 10.94 3.75
CA ASP A 111 -3.15 12.37 4.00
C ASP A 111 -4.58 12.87 3.77
N LEU A 112 -5.18 12.45 2.66
CA LEU A 112 -6.51 12.91 2.26
C LEU A 112 -7.57 12.58 3.32
N VAL A 113 -7.56 11.38 3.90
CA VAL A 113 -8.50 11.02 4.98
C VAL A 113 -8.22 11.80 6.27
N CYS A 114 -6.98 12.16 6.55
CA CYS A 114 -6.67 13.02 7.70
C CYS A 114 -7.26 14.42 7.54
N PHE A 115 -7.17 14.99 6.35
CA PHE A 115 -7.61 16.36 6.09
C PHE A 115 -9.11 16.50 5.83
N GLN A 116 -9.74 15.47 5.27
CA GLN A 116 -11.14 15.54 4.82
C GLN A 116 -12.14 14.81 5.72
N THR A 117 -11.72 14.31 6.89
CA THR A 117 -12.64 13.72 7.86
C THR A 117 -12.84 14.63 9.07
N THR A 118 -14.08 14.73 9.55
CA THR A 118 -14.38 15.49 10.76
C THR A 118 -14.23 14.64 12.03
N PRO A 119 -14.09 15.25 13.23
CA PRO A 119 -14.08 14.52 14.49
C PRO A 119 -15.31 13.63 14.69
N GLU A 120 -16.49 14.12 14.28
CA GLU A 120 -17.75 13.39 14.37
C GLU A 120 -17.75 12.14 13.48
N GLU A 121 -17.26 12.26 12.25
CA GLU A 121 -17.10 11.13 11.33
C GLU A 121 -16.10 10.11 11.90
N ARG A 122 -14.97 10.58 12.43
CA ARG A 122 -13.96 9.69 13.04
C ARG A 122 -14.52 8.94 14.24
N GLY A 123 -15.38 9.59 15.05
CA GLY A 123 -16.06 8.98 16.19
C GLY A 123 -16.98 7.80 15.84
N MET A 124 -17.32 7.62 14.55
CA MET A 124 -18.11 6.49 14.07
C MET A 124 -17.26 5.28 13.66
N LEU A 125 -15.92 5.40 13.67
CA LEU A 125 -14.99 4.37 13.21
C LEU A 125 -14.56 3.44 14.35
N ASP A 126 -14.34 2.19 13.98
CA ASP A 126 -13.57 1.22 14.74
C ASP A 126 -12.58 0.57 13.77
N LEU A 127 -11.32 1.00 13.83
CA LEU A 127 -10.24 0.54 12.94
C LEU A 127 -9.38 -0.56 13.59
N SER A 128 -9.80 -1.13 14.71
CA SER A 128 -9.05 -2.14 15.47
C SER A 128 -8.81 -3.44 14.70
N SER A 129 -9.67 -3.73 13.72
CA SER A 129 -9.52 -4.89 12.84
C SER A 129 -8.45 -4.72 11.77
N TRP A 130 -8.02 -3.48 11.47
CA TRP A 130 -7.07 -3.21 10.40
C TRP A 130 -5.65 -3.59 10.84
N GLU A 131 -5.13 -4.67 10.29
CA GLU A 131 -3.86 -5.30 10.68
C GLU A 131 -2.74 -5.01 9.69
N LEU A 132 -3.09 -4.73 8.42
CA LEU A 132 -2.14 -4.45 7.37
C LEU A 132 -2.61 -3.26 6.51
N ALA A 133 -2.09 -2.08 6.82
CA ALA A 133 -2.34 -0.83 6.11
C ALA A 133 -1.11 -0.49 5.27
N VAL A 134 -1.11 -0.91 4.00
CA VAL A 134 0.06 -0.73 3.12
C VAL A 134 0.01 0.62 2.42
N SER A 135 1.06 1.41 2.55
CA SER A 135 1.31 2.58 1.72
C SER A 135 2.37 2.25 0.66
N GLY A 136 2.09 2.56 -0.61
CA GLY A 136 3.01 2.26 -1.72
C GLY A 136 2.62 2.93 -3.03
N ALA A 137 3.27 2.53 -4.11
CA ALA A 137 3.06 3.01 -5.47
C ALA A 137 3.45 4.49 -5.73
N GLU A 138 3.90 5.21 -4.73
CA GLU A 138 4.47 6.56 -4.82
C GLU A 138 5.45 6.80 -3.66
N PRO A 139 6.26 7.89 -3.69
CA PRO A 139 7.13 8.22 -2.57
C PRO A 139 6.37 8.38 -1.26
N ILE A 140 6.82 7.68 -0.22
CA ILE A 140 6.19 7.66 1.10
C ILE A 140 6.84 8.72 1.97
N ARG A 141 6.01 9.54 2.63
CA ARG A 141 6.44 10.62 3.52
C ARG A 141 6.23 10.22 4.97
N ALA A 142 7.25 10.39 5.79
CA ALA A 142 7.18 10.09 7.21
C ALA A 142 6.09 10.92 7.92
N GLU A 143 5.94 12.20 7.54
CA GLU A 143 4.94 13.10 8.12
C GLU A 143 3.50 12.63 7.85
N THR A 144 3.27 11.96 6.71
CA THR A 144 1.96 11.34 6.40
C THR A 144 1.67 10.21 7.37
N PHE A 145 2.64 9.35 7.62
CA PHE A 145 2.52 8.24 8.57
C PHE A 145 2.27 8.74 9.99
N GLU A 146 3.09 9.68 10.46
CA GLU A 146 2.94 10.28 11.79
C GLU A 146 1.56 10.93 11.97
N ARG A 147 1.11 11.69 10.96
CA ARG A 147 -0.21 12.34 10.96
C ARG A 147 -1.34 11.32 10.98
N PHE A 148 -1.27 10.28 10.15
CA PHE A 148 -2.29 9.26 10.07
C PHE A 148 -2.42 8.49 11.39
N ILE A 149 -1.32 8.04 11.94
CA ILE A 149 -1.28 7.36 13.25
C ILE A 149 -1.89 8.27 14.33
N LYS A 150 -1.40 9.49 14.48
CA LYS A 150 -1.90 10.45 15.48
C LYS A 150 -3.40 10.71 15.33
N THR A 151 -3.91 10.75 14.08
CA THR A 151 -5.31 11.05 13.80
C THR A 151 -6.23 9.88 14.11
N PHE A 152 -5.82 8.64 13.80
CA PHE A 152 -6.71 7.48 13.83
C PHE A 152 -6.42 6.47 14.97
N GLN A 153 -5.32 6.59 15.68
CA GLN A 153 -5.04 5.78 16.87
C GLN A 153 -6.17 5.87 17.94
N PRO A 154 -6.79 7.05 18.21
CA PRO A 154 -7.93 7.12 19.14
C PRO A 154 -9.16 6.33 18.69
N TYR A 155 -9.23 5.93 17.42
CA TYR A 155 -10.34 5.19 16.81
C TYR A 155 -9.95 3.73 16.51
N GLY A 156 -8.98 3.20 17.26
CA GLY A 156 -8.58 1.79 17.21
C GLY A 156 -7.46 1.46 16.21
N PHE A 157 -6.97 2.42 15.41
CA PHE A 157 -5.87 2.14 14.50
C PHE A 157 -4.56 1.90 15.26
N ARG A 158 -3.88 0.81 14.95
CA ARG A 158 -2.62 0.43 15.59
C ARG A 158 -1.44 0.89 14.73
N PRO A 159 -0.42 1.58 15.30
CA PRO A 159 0.75 2.03 14.55
C PRO A 159 1.47 0.90 13.80
N GLU A 160 1.53 -0.29 14.36
CA GLU A 160 2.18 -1.50 13.81
C GLU A 160 1.47 -2.00 12.56
N ALA A 161 0.20 -1.63 12.37
CA ALA A 161 -0.55 -2.00 11.17
C ALA A 161 -0.12 -1.20 9.93
N LEU A 162 0.48 -0.01 10.11
CA LEU A 162 0.92 0.82 9.01
C LEU A 162 2.29 0.38 8.50
N THR A 163 2.38 0.06 7.23
CA THR A 163 3.63 -0.39 6.62
C THR A 163 3.85 0.22 5.24
N ALA A 164 5.11 0.29 4.85
CA ALA A 164 5.54 0.76 3.55
C ALA A 164 5.78 -0.42 2.61
N GLY A 165 5.36 -0.28 1.36
CA GLY A 165 5.60 -1.27 0.32
C GLY A 165 6.23 -0.64 -0.92
N TYR A 166 7.17 -1.34 -1.53
CA TYR A 166 7.79 -0.96 -2.79
C TYR A 166 7.50 -1.99 -3.87
N GLY A 167 7.26 -1.49 -5.08
CA GLY A 167 7.01 -2.35 -6.23
C GLY A 167 7.09 -1.60 -7.55
N MET A 168 7.11 -2.36 -8.63
CA MET A 168 7.17 -1.87 -10.00
C MET A 168 6.54 -2.87 -10.97
N ALA A 169 6.15 -2.41 -12.15
CA ALA A 169 5.51 -3.26 -13.16
C ALA A 169 6.42 -4.42 -13.63
N GLU A 170 7.72 -4.19 -13.71
CA GLU A 170 8.74 -5.17 -14.09
C GLU A 170 8.85 -6.36 -13.12
N SER A 171 8.37 -6.16 -11.89
CA SER A 171 8.25 -7.21 -10.86
C SER A 171 6.81 -7.64 -10.63
N VAL A 172 5.95 -7.48 -11.62
CA VAL A 172 4.49 -7.66 -11.56
C VAL A 172 3.84 -6.57 -10.70
N VAL A 173 4.11 -6.55 -9.38
CA VAL A 173 3.72 -5.45 -8.48
C VAL A 173 4.65 -5.32 -7.29
N GLY A 174 4.72 -6.28 -6.40
CA GLY A 174 5.46 -6.21 -5.14
C GLY A 174 6.91 -6.65 -5.28
N ILE A 175 7.82 -5.93 -4.60
CA ILE A 175 9.23 -6.27 -4.43
C ILE A 175 9.54 -6.43 -2.96
N SER A 176 9.15 -5.45 -2.14
CA SER A 176 9.36 -5.47 -0.70
C SER A 176 8.17 -4.90 0.05
N LEU A 177 8.02 -5.34 1.29
CA LEU A 177 6.99 -4.92 2.21
C LEU A 177 7.60 -4.93 3.61
N GLY A 178 7.36 -3.89 4.39
CA GLY A 178 7.74 -3.87 5.81
C GLY A 178 7.02 -4.96 6.61
N LEU A 179 7.58 -5.32 7.76
CA LEU A 179 7.01 -6.36 8.61
C LEU A 179 5.66 -5.92 9.21
N ARG A 180 4.71 -6.84 9.26
CA ARG A 180 3.35 -6.60 9.75
C ARG A 180 3.27 -6.33 11.26
N THR A 181 4.24 -6.83 12.01
CA THR A 181 4.25 -6.78 13.47
C THR A 181 5.11 -5.67 14.05
N GLU A 182 5.74 -4.89 13.18
CA GLU A 182 6.66 -3.83 13.57
C GLU A 182 6.21 -2.49 13.00
N PRO A 183 6.33 -1.40 13.78
CA PRO A 183 6.04 -0.09 13.25
C PRO A 183 6.98 0.24 12.09
N PRO A 184 6.56 1.13 11.17
CA PRO A 184 7.40 1.51 10.03
C PRO A 184 8.72 2.11 10.51
N VAL A 185 9.82 1.64 9.91
CA VAL A 185 11.16 2.17 10.22
C VAL A 185 11.31 3.53 9.52
N ILE A 186 11.49 4.57 10.33
CA ILE A 186 11.72 5.94 9.86
C ILE A 186 13.12 6.35 10.31
N LEU A 187 13.96 6.76 9.36
CA LEU A 187 15.32 7.21 9.60
C LEU A 187 15.43 8.71 9.35
N ASN A 188 16.13 9.40 10.25
CA ASN A 188 16.60 10.76 10.04
C ASN A 188 17.92 10.70 9.28
N VAL A 189 18.02 11.36 8.14
CA VAL A 189 19.23 11.33 7.29
C VAL A 189 19.68 12.74 6.93
N ASP A 190 21.00 12.91 6.76
CA ASP A 190 21.57 14.17 6.27
C ASP A 190 21.11 14.44 4.83
N LYS A 191 20.49 15.61 4.59
CA LYS A 191 19.96 15.99 3.29
C LYS A 191 21.03 16.13 2.22
N ALA A 192 22.17 16.71 2.58
CA ALA A 192 23.24 16.98 1.62
C ALA A 192 23.91 15.68 1.16
N GLU A 193 24.12 14.74 2.07
CA GLU A 193 24.66 13.44 1.73
C GLU A 193 23.64 12.56 1.00
N PHE A 194 22.37 12.65 1.39
CA PHE A 194 21.31 11.92 0.71
C PHE A 194 21.15 12.34 -0.77
N THR A 195 21.35 13.62 -1.10
CA THR A 195 21.38 14.08 -2.50
C THR A 195 22.54 13.50 -3.32
N LYS A 196 23.58 12.99 -2.66
CA LYS A 196 24.72 12.30 -3.27
C LYS A 196 24.52 10.77 -3.31
N ASN A 197 23.31 10.27 -2.99
CA ASN A 197 22.97 8.86 -2.81
C ASN A 197 23.71 8.17 -1.65
N LEU A 198 24.09 8.94 -0.61
CA LEU A 198 24.68 8.44 0.61
C LEU A 198 23.68 8.56 1.76
N VAL A 199 23.41 7.43 2.43
CA VAL A 199 22.53 7.40 3.60
C VAL A 199 23.39 7.55 4.86
N LEU A 200 23.47 8.77 5.37
CA LEU A 200 24.08 9.06 6.68
C LEU A 200 22.97 9.33 7.67
N VAL A 201 22.82 8.42 8.64
CA VAL A 201 21.83 8.56 9.72
C VAL A 201 22.24 9.72 10.63
N ALA A 202 21.34 10.66 10.81
CA ALA A 202 21.49 11.77 11.74
C ALA A 202 20.81 11.43 13.08
N LEU A 203 21.48 11.76 14.19
CA LEU A 203 20.95 11.52 15.54
C LEU A 203 19.89 12.55 15.93
N ASP A 204 20.06 13.77 15.43
CA ASP A 204 19.18 14.89 15.76
C ASP A 204 18.33 15.32 14.54
N GLU A 205 17.10 15.71 14.79
CA GLU A 205 16.21 16.31 13.80
C GLU A 205 16.45 17.83 13.77
N ASN A 206 16.88 18.34 12.62
CA ASN A 206 17.14 19.77 12.38
C ASN A 206 16.95 20.12 10.90
N ASP A 207 17.16 21.39 10.53
CA ASP A 207 16.94 21.88 9.17
C ASP A 207 17.84 21.21 8.11
N SER A 208 18.96 20.62 8.48
CA SER A 208 19.86 19.89 7.59
C SER A 208 19.49 18.41 7.43
N THR A 209 18.46 17.91 8.13
CA THR A 209 18.03 16.52 8.08
C THR A 209 16.69 16.36 7.41
N GLN A 210 16.40 15.14 6.94
CA GLN A 210 15.10 14.72 6.44
C GLN A 210 14.77 13.31 6.89
N LYS A 211 13.49 13.04 7.07
CA LYS A 211 13.00 11.69 7.36
C LYS A 211 12.80 10.90 6.08
N ILE A 212 13.23 9.66 6.09
CA ILE A 212 12.92 8.67 5.05
C ILE A 212 12.24 7.46 5.68
N VAL A 213 11.33 6.83 4.92
CA VAL A 213 10.61 5.62 5.36
C VAL A 213 11.22 4.42 4.65
N SER A 214 11.58 3.38 5.40
CA SER A 214 12.02 2.11 4.83
C SER A 214 10.84 1.39 4.18
N CYS A 215 11.09 0.77 3.04
CA CYS A 215 10.10 -0.05 2.33
C CYS A 215 10.34 -1.57 2.47
N GLY A 216 11.02 -1.99 3.51
CA GLY A 216 11.40 -3.38 3.77
C GLY A 216 12.89 -3.65 3.59
#